data_09d24b6361dcdf3e277bd3d6ca04227d
#
_entry.id   09d24b6361dcdf3e277bd3d6ca04227d
#
_cell.length_a   1.000
_cell.length_b   1.000
_cell.length_c   1.000
_cell.angle_alpha   90.00
_cell.angle_beta   90.00
_cell.angle_gamma   90.00
#
_symmetry.space_group_name_H-M   'P 1'
#
loop_
_entity.id
_entity.type
_entity.pdbx_description
1 polymer ?
#
loop_
_entity_poly.entity_id
_entity_poly.type
_entity_poly.pdbx_seq_one_letter_code
_entity_poly.pdbx_strand_id
1 'polypeptide(L)'
;MLDSLRFVKYVRSFMDGRVRVRHPALRDAAIAGKARSALLRVDGVRDIELNPLSGSALILYDSARLSQDRLIETGCHWADWLDKAARGQAGEMPPL
;
A
#
# COMPACT_ATOMS: atom_id res chain seq x y z
N MET A 1 -12.23 13.07 -2.40
CA MET A 1 -12.48 12.52 -3.74
C MET A 1 -11.23 12.42 -4.60
N LEU A 2 -10.46 13.51 -4.71
CA LEU A 2 -9.21 13.48 -5.48
C LEU A 2 -8.19 12.52 -4.89
N ASP A 3 -8.19 12.36 -3.57
CA ASP A 3 -7.22 11.49 -2.88
C ASP A 3 -7.43 10.01 -3.19
N SER A 4 -8.67 9.55 -3.36
CA SER A 4 -8.93 8.16 -3.69
C SER A 4 -8.39 7.79 -5.07
N LEU A 5 -8.29 8.75 -5.99
CA LEU A 5 -7.71 8.52 -7.32
C LEU A 5 -6.21 8.23 -7.26
N ARG A 6 -5.50 8.77 -6.27
CA ARG A 6 -4.06 8.51 -6.10
C ARG A 6 -3.79 7.04 -5.82
N PHE A 7 -4.64 6.42 -5.03
CA PHE A 7 -4.50 5.00 -4.72
C PHE A 7 -5.00 4.15 -5.88
N VAL A 8 -6.16 4.49 -6.43
CA VAL A 8 -6.83 3.68 -7.47
C VAL A 8 -5.96 3.50 -8.69
N LYS A 9 -5.18 4.50 -9.10
CA LYS A 9 -4.31 4.37 -10.27
C LYS A 9 -3.21 3.33 -10.09
N TYR A 10 -2.87 2.97 -8.84
CA TYR A 10 -1.89 1.93 -8.57
C TYR A 10 -2.51 0.55 -8.35
N VAL A 11 -3.84 0.47 -8.23
CA VAL A 11 -4.54 -0.80 -8.01
C VAL A 11 -4.60 -1.57 -9.33
N ARG A 12 -4.12 -2.80 -9.31
CA ARG A 12 -4.13 -3.69 -10.47
C ARG A 12 -5.23 -4.74 -10.41
N SER A 13 -5.62 -5.15 -9.21
CA SER A 13 -6.80 -5.98 -9.02
C SER A 13 -7.37 -5.74 -7.63
N PHE A 14 -8.67 -5.89 -7.51
CA PHE A 14 -9.37 -5.69 -6.26
C PHE A 14 -10.46 -6.75 -6.11
N MET A 15 -10.34 -7.51 -5.03
CA MET A 15 -11.36 -8.47 -4.61
C MET A 15 -11.58 -8.30 -3.11
N ASP A 16 -12.71 -8.76 -2.61
CA ASP A 16 -12.96 -8.70 -1.17
C ASP A 16 -11.85 -9.45 -0.41
N GLY A 17 -11.18 -8.73 0.48
CA GLY A 17 -10.09 -9.31 1.27
C GLY A 17 -8.76 -9.44 0.53
N ARG A 18 -8.66 -8.95 -0.72
CA ARG A 18 -7.46 -9.12 -1.52
C ARG A 18 -7.29 -7.98 -2.52
N VAL A 19 -6.22 -7.21 -2.37
CA VAL A 19 -5.92 -6.12 -3.31
C VAL A 19 -4.47 -6.22 -3.76
N ARG A 20 -4.27 -6.08 -5.07
CA ARG A 20 -2.93 -6.02 -5.66
C ARG A 20 -2.67 -4.61 -6.14
N VAL A 21 -1.54 -4.05 -5.72
CA VAL A 21 -1.09 -2.72 -6.12
C VAL A 21 0.28 -2.82 -6.79
N ARG A 22 0.61 -1.84 -7.60
CA ARG A 22 1.91 -1.75 -8.25
C ARG A 22 2.39 -0.31 -8.19
N HIS A 23 3.61 -0.12 -7.69
CA HIS A 23 4.22 1.20 -7.57
C HIS A 23 5.73 1.09 -7.82
N PRO A 24 6.32 2.04 -8.58
CA PRO A 24 7.77 1.99 -8.87
C PRO A 24 8.66 1.93 -7.63
N ALA A 25 8.28 2.61 -6.54
CA ALA A 25 9.06 2.61 -5.31
C ALA A 25 9.15 1.22 -4.67
N LEU A 26 8.20 0.33 -4.93
CA LEU A 26 8.20 -1.03 -4.39
C LEU A 26 9.26 -1.93 -5.04
N ARG A 27 9.93 -1.46 -6.09
CA ARG A 27 11.09 -2.15 -6.63
C ARG A 27 12.32 -2.00 -5.75
N ASP A 28 12.33 -0.99 -4.89
CA ASP A 28 13.39 -0.81 -3.90
C ASP A 28 13.07 -1.67 -2.68
N ALA A 29 13.93 -2.65 -2.39
CA ALA A 29 13.70 -3.60 -1.31
C ALA A 29 13.61 -2.93 0.06
N ALA A 30 14.38 -1.87 0.29
CA ALA A 30 14.36 -1.15 1.56
C ALA A 30 13.03 -0.42 1.76
N ILE A 31 12.55 0.25 0.72
CA ILE A 31 11.27 0.96 0.76
C ILE A 31 10.12 -0.05 0.92
N ALA A 32 10.14 -1.10 0.11
CA ALA A 32 9.11 -2.14 0.17
C ALA A 32 9.05 -2.81 1.54
N GLY A 33 10.22 -3.11 2.13
CA GLY A 33 10.29 -3.72 3.45
C GLY A 33 9.73 -2.82 4.55
N LYS A 34 10.02 -1.52 4.50
CA LYS A 34 9.47 -0.56 5.45
C LYS A 34 7.95 -0.47 5.34
N ALA A 35 7.46 -0.37 4.11
CA ALA A 35 6.01 -0.30 3.86
C ALA A 35 5.31 -1.57 4.35
N ARG A 36 5.88 -2.73 4.04
CA ARG A 36 5.32 -4.02 4.49
C ARG A 36 5.24 -4.10 6.00
N SER A 37 6.34 -3.79 6.68
CA SER A 37 6.39 -3.86 8.15
C SER A 37 5.36 -2.94 8.80
N ALA A 38 5.19 -1.74 8.27
CA ALA A 38 4.22 -0.79 8.81
C ALA A 38 2.79 -1.23 8.52
N LEU A 39 2.50 -1.66 7.30
CA LEU A 39 1.15 -2.06 6.92
C LEU A 39 0.68 -3.33 7.62
N LEU A 40 1.61 -4.22 7.98
CA LEU A 40 1.25 -5.41 8.76
C LEU A 40 0.75 -5.07 10.16
N ARG A 41 0.98 -3.84 10.63
CA ARG A 41 0.45 -3.37 11.92
C ARG A 41 -0.99 -2.85 11.82
N VAL A 42 -1.49 -2.65 10.62
CA VAL A 42 -2.87 -2.17 10.43
C VAL A 42 -3.82 -3.29 10.81
N ASP A 43 -4.78 -2.99 11.70
CA ASP A 43 -5.76 -3.99 12.11
C ASP A 43 -6.56 -4.48 10.90
N GLY A 44 -6.62 -5.78 10.76
CA GLY A 44 -7.29 -6.42 9.64
C GLY A 44 -6.37 -6.86 8.51
N VAL A 45 -5.15 -6.33 8.43
CA VAL A 45 -4.17 -6.80 7.44
C VAL A 45 -3.62 -8.14 7.91
N ARG A 46 -3.72 -9.17 7.05
CA ARG A 46 -3.26 -10.52 7.37
C ARG A 46 -1.86 -10.80 6.86
N ASP A 47 -1.58 -10.40 5.63
CA ASP A 47 -0.29 -10.64 5.01
C ASP A 47 -0.07 -9.71 3.84
N ILE A 48 1.19 -9.53 3.47
CA ILE A 48 1.57 -8.73 2.30
C ILE A 48 2.66 -9.51 1.57
N GLU A 49 2.39 -9.85 0.31
CA GLU A 49 3.36 -10.51 -0.54
C GLU A 49 3.96 -9.50 -1.52
N LEU A 50 5.26 -9.33 -1.48
CA LEU A 50 5.98 -8.38 -2.31
C LEU A 50 6.59 -9.07 -3.51
N ASN A 51 6.56 -8.39 -4.67
CA ASN A 51 7.29 -8.80 -5.85
C ASN A 51 8.17 -7.63 -6.30
N PRO A 52 9.46 -7.61 -5.91
CA PRO A 52 10.34 -6.47 -6.21
C PRO A 52 10.65 -6.33 -7.69
N LEU A 53 10.54 -7.39 -8.47
CA LEU A 53 10.79 -7.34 -9.91
C LEU A 53 9.75 -6.48 -10.63
N SER A 54 8.50 -6.60 -10.25
CA SER A 54 7.40 -5.82 -10.84
C SER A 54 7.06 -4.57 -10.04
N GLY A 55 7.49 -4.49 -8.80
CA GLY A 55 7.07 -3.42 -7.89
C GLY A 55 5.64 -3.60 -7.41
N SER A 56 5.17 -4.84 -7.31
CA SER A 56 3.81 -5.11 -6.86
C SER A 56 3.77 -5.63 -5.44
N ALA A 57 2.63 -5.39 -4.78
CA ALA A 57 2.33 -5.90 -3.46
C ALA A 57 0.92 -6.46 -3.47
N LEU A 58 0.76 -7.67 -2.96
CA LEU A 58 -0.54 -8.30 -2.77
C LEU A 58 -0.88 -8.21 -1.29
N ILE A 59 -1.93 -7.47 -0.97
CA ILE A 59 -2.37 -7.24 0.41
C ILE A 59 -3.56 -8.15 0.68
N LEU A 60 -3.40 -9.04 1.66
CA LEU A 60 -4.45 -9.92 2.14
C LEU A 60 -4.99 -9.35 3.44
N TYR A 61 -6.29 -9.14 3.52
CA TYR A 61 -6.90 -8.50 4.69
C TYR A 61 -8.26 -9.07 5.00
N ASP A 62 -8.68 -8.88 6.25
CA ASP A 62 -10.01 -9.26 6.71
C ASP A 62 -10.96 -8.09 6.50
N SER A 63 -11.87 -8.20 5.53
CA SER A 63 -12.80 -7.13 5.19
C SER A 63 -13.81 -6.84 6.30
N ALA A 64 -13.97 -7.73 7.27
CA ALA A 64 -14.81 -7.47 8.44
C ALA A 64 -14.13 -6.51 9.42
N ARG A 65 -12.80 -6.48 9.43
CA ARG A 65 -12.01 -5.60 10.31
C ARG A 65 -11.51 -4.34 9.61
N LEU A 66 -11.18 -4.46 8.34
CA LEU A 66 -10.65 -3.36 7.53
C LEU A 66 -11.62 -3.12 6.39
N SER A 67 -12.43 -2.07 6.49
CA SER A 67 -13.40 -1.74 5.47
C SER A 67 -12.72 -1.24 4.20
N GLN A 68 -13.43 -1.31 3.08
CA GLN A 68 -12.94 -0.79 1.82
C GLN A 68 -12.57 0.69 1.91
N ASP A 69 -13.39 1.50 2.60
CA ASP A 69 -13.13 2.92 2.76
C ASP A 69 -11.85 3.18 3.54
N ARG A 70 -11.62 2.44 4.63
CA ARG A 70 -10.40 2.53 5.42
C ARG A 70 -9.18 2.08 4.63
N LEU A 71 -9.32 1.02 3.83
CA LEU A 71 -8.25 0.53 2.98
C LEU A 71 -7.86 1.59 1.95
N ILE A 72 -8.84 2.22 1.31
CA ILE A 72 -8.58 3.27 0.32
C ILE A 72 -7.90 4.48 0.98
N GLU A 73 -8.40 4.90 2.14
CA GLU A 73 -7.81 6.00 2.89
C GLU A 73 -6.35 5.72 3.24
N THR A 74 -6.08 4.55 3.79
CA THR A 74 -4.71 4.12 4.13
C THR A 74 -3.85 4.05 2.87
N GLY A 75 -4.40 3.52 1.79
CA GLY A 75 -3.72 3.42 0.51
C GLY A 75 -3.35 4.78 -0.07
N CYS A 76 -4.20 5.79 0.09
CA CYS A 76 -3.90 7.15 -0.39
C CYS A 76 -2.69 7.74 0.34
N HIS A 77 -2.64 7.58 1.67
CA HIS A 77 -1.50 8.05 2.44
C HIS A 77 -0.21 7.35 2.03
N TRP A 78 -0.27 6.05 1.80
CA TRP A 78 0.88 5.27 1.39
C TRP A 78 1.29 5.56 -0.05
N ALA A 79 0.35 5.82 -0.94
CA ALA A 79 0.67 6.22 -2.32
C ALA A 79 1.46 7.53 -2.32
N ASP A 80 1.06 8.51 -1.51
CA ASP A 80 1.78 9.76 -1.38
C ASP A 80 3.20 9.54 -0.83
N TRP A 81 3.32 8.74 0.22
CA TRP A 81 4.63 8.43 0.80
C TRP A 81 5.53 7.72 -0.21
N LEU A 82 4.99 6.75 -0.95
CA LEU A 82 5.75 6.01 -1.96
C LEU A 82 6.19 6.92 -3.11
N ASP A 83 5.35 7.87 -3.53
CA ASP A 83 5.72 8.85 -4.55
C ASP A 83 6.92 9.68 -4.09
N LYS A 84 6.93 10.10 -2.84
CA LYS A 84 8.05 10.85 -2.26
C LYS A 84 9.29 9.96 -2.13
N ALA A 85 9.11 8.72 -1.68
CA ALA A 85 10.21 7.77 -1.54
C ALA A 85 10.89 7.48 -2.88
N ALA A 86 10.12 7.38 -3.96
CA ALA A 86 10.66 7.16 -5.29
C ALA A 86 11.54 8.31 -5.76
N ARG A 87 11.34 9.51 -5.21
CA ARG A 87 12.16 10.69 -5.51
C ARG A 87 13.27 10.92 -4.49
N GLY A 88 13.46 9.99 -3.56
CA GLY A 88 14.43 10.15 -2.48
C GLY A 88 14.04 11.17 -1.43
N GLN A 89 12.75 11.52 -1.33
CA GLN A 89 12.23 12.56 -0.45
C GLN A 89 11.26 12.03 0.61
N ALA A 90 11.31 10.74 0.89
CA ALA A 90 10.44 10.16 1.89
C ALA A 90 10.76 10.72 3.28
N GLY A 91 9.76 11.26 3.95
CA GLY A 91 9.85 11.67 5.34
C GLY A 91 9.33 10.59 6.27
N GLU A 92 8.59 11.00 7.29
CA GLU A 92 7.94 10.04 8.18
C GLU A 92 6.93 9.19 7.44
N MET A 93 6.82 7.92 7.83
CA MET A 93 5.80 7.04 7.29
C MET A 93 4.41 7.53 7.70
N PRO A 94 3.38 7.26 6.87
CA PRO A 94 2.02 7.67 7.20
C PRO A 94 1.55 7.08 8.53
N PRO A 95 0.64 7.77 9.23
CA PRO A 95 0.05 7.19 10.44
C PRO A 95 -0.80 5.96 10.09
N LEU A 96 -0.79 5.02 11.00
CA LEU A 96 -1.53 3.76 10.85
C LEU A 96 -2.95 3.86 11.40
#